data_273e4f8fa15f921200c5ab4be02a7436
#
_entry.id   273e4f8fa15f921200c5ab4be02a7436
#
_cell.length_a   1.000
_cell.length_b   1.000
_cell.length_c   1.000
_cell.angle_alpha   90.00
_cell.angle_beta   90.00
_cell.angle_gamma   90.00
#
_symmetry.space_group_name_H-M   'P 1'
#
loop_
_entity.id
_entity.type
_entity.pdbx_description
1 polymer ?
#
loop_
_entity_poly.entity_id
_entity_poly.type
_entity_poly.pdbx_seq_one_letter_code
_entity_poly.pdbx_strand_id
1 'polypeptide(L)'
;MYVRRRRRTLLTGAAVAALLAGTTGAAVADSTPAPSSTPTGDGARALCKRASKIDHRIDRALKRLNAGAGQRGSIARLQQRVDNAKSAGHSEIATYLQDRLTFRKSLVTTLEQRQKDLAEVENWCKDHNGGAS
;
A
#
# COMPACT_ATOMS: atom_id res chain seq x y z
N MET A 1 20.46 -28.58 -31.99
CA MET A 1 19.34 -29.25 -31.33
C MET A 1 19.89 -30.10 -30.19
N TYR A 2 19.82 -29.65 -28.97
CA TYR A 2 20.08 -30.46 -27.77
C TYR A 2 19.04 -30.19 -26.72
N VAL A 3 18.11 -31.12 -26.55
CA VAL A 3 17.06 -31.14 -25.54
C VAL A 3 17.65 -31.69 -24.26
N ARG A 4 17.81 -30.87 -23.22
CA ARG A 4 18.30 -31.29 -21.91
C ARG A 4 17.12 -31.67 -21.01
N ARG A 5 16.76 -32.99 -21.03
CA ARG A 5 15.85 -33.60 -20.05
C ARG A 5 16.49 -33.60 -18.67
N ARG A 6 15.91 -32.86 -17.71
CA ARG A 6 16.23 -33.01 -16.28
C ARG A 6 15.40 -34.16 -15.70
N ARG A 7 16.07 -35.18 -15.23
CA ARG A 7 15.53 -36.35 -14.55
C ARG A 7 15.03 -35.95 -13.17
N ARG A 8 13.80 -36.33 -12.86
CA ARG A 8 13.22 -36.28 -11.51
C ARG A 8 13.67 -37.53 -10.77
N THR A 9 14.43 -37.38 -9.69
CA THR A 9 14.72 -38.44 -8.74
C THR A 9 13.68 -38.42 -7.64
N LEU A 10 12.87 -39.46 -7.59
CA LEU A 10 11.98 -39.75 -6.46
C LEU A 10 12.84 -40.44 -5.39
N LEU A 11 12.92 -39.88 -4.22
CA LEU A 11 13.45 -40.52 -3.01
C LEU A 11 12.27 -40.85 -2.09
N THR A 12 11.92 -42.12 -2.12
CA THR A 12 11.10 -42.77 -1.08
C THR A 12 11.97 -43.06 0.12
N GLY A 13 11.59 -42.63 1.28
CA GLY A 13 12.27 -42.89 2.55
C GLY A 13 11.27 -43.07 3.69
N ALA A 14 11.35 -44.21 4.31
CA ALA A 14 10.45 -44.92 5.18
C ALA A 14 10.11 -44.24 6.50
N ALA A 15 8.95 -44.67 7.03
CA ALA A 15 8.39 -44.40 8.32
C ALA A 15 9.26 -44.88 9.49
N VAL A 16 9.37 -44.10 10.54
CA VAL A 16 9.63 -44.56 11.92
C VAL A 16 8.65 -43.87 12.86
N ALA A 17 7.75 -44.65 13.40
CA ALA A 17 6.89 -44.25 14.52
C ALA A 17 7.71 -44.26 15.82
N ALA A 18 7.74 -43.15 16.51
CA ALA A 18 8.15 -43.09 17.93
C ALA A 18 7.09 -42.33 18.71
N LEU A 19 6.28 -43.07 19.42
CA LEU A 19 5.38 -42.60 20.48
C LEU A 19 6.23 -42.23 21.69
N LEU A 20 6.31 -40.95 22.04
CA LEU A 20 6.64 -40.51 23.38
C LEU A 20 5.66 -39.46 23.80
N ALA A 21 4.84 -39.82 24.78
CA ALA A 21 3.98 -38.95 25.53
C ALA A 21 4.84 -37.94 26.28
N GLY A 22 4.62 -36.66 26.01
CA GLY A 22 5.17 -35.55 26.73
C GLY A 22 4.21 -34.37 26.58
N THR A 23 3.28 -34.24 27.50
CA THR A 23 2.41 -33.08 27.64
C THR A 23 3.22 -31.89 28.13
N THR A 24 3.76 -31.10 27.25
CA THR A 24 4.07 -29.70 27.57
C THR A 24 3.17 -28.84 26.72
N GLY A 25 2.10 -28.36 27.33
CA GLY A 25 1.24 -27.35 26.77
C GLY A 25 2.08 -26.10 26.44
N ALA A 26 2.54 -25.98 25.20
CA ALA A 26 2.94 -24.70 24.66
C ALA A 26 1.64 -23.90 24.54
N ALA A 27 1.37 -23.06 25.53
CA ALA A 27 0.44 -21.97 25.37
C ALA A 27 0.94 -21.13 24.21
N VAL A 28 0.37 -21.31 23.03
CA VAL A 28 0.42 -20.31 21.97
C VAL A 28 -0.25 -19.09 22.59
N ALA A 29 0.59 -18.17 23.10
CA ALA A 29 0.11 -16.86 23.46
C ALA A 29 -0.46 -16.26 22.19
N ASP A 30 -1.77 -16.30 22.11
CA ASP A 30 -2.56 -15.56 21.13
C ASP A 30 -2.17 -14.10 21.34
N SER A 31 -1.32 -13.57 20.46
CA SER A 31 -0.89 -12.17 20.49
C SER A 31 -2.08 -11.34 20.01
N THR A 32 -3.12 -11.27 20.84
CA THR A 32 -4.16 -10.27 20.67
C THR A 32 -3.47 -8.92 20.66
N PRO A 33 -3.50 -8.12 19.58
CA PRO A 33 -2.90 -6.81 19.59
C PRO A 33 -3.47 -6.05 20.77
N ALA A 34 -2.61 -5.55 21.65
CA ALA A 34 -3.05 -4.74 22.77
C ALA A 34 -3.93 -3.61 22.22
N PRO A 35 -5.11 -3.34 22.80
CA PRO A 35 -5.96 -2.26 22.33
C PRO A 35 -5.15 -0.98 22.37
N SER A 36 -5.07 -0.30 21.21
CA SER A 36 -4.37 1.00 21.12
C SER A 36 -5.06 1.94 22.10
N SER A 37 -4.27 2.55 22.99
CA SER A 37 -4.79 3.53 23.93
C SER A 37 -5.48 4.67 23.17
N THR A 38 -6.59 5.16 23.71
CA THR A 38 -7.27 6.33 23.15
C THR A 38 -6.30 7.52 23.11
N PRO A 39 -6.20 8.25 21.99
CA PRO A 39 -5.35 9.43 21.90
C PRO A 39 -5.73 10.46 22.96
N THR A 40 -4.72 11.02 23.67
CA THR A 40 -4.91 12.04 24.69
C THR A 40 -4.57 13.45 24.21
N GLY A 41 -4.15 13.60 22.94
CA GLY A 41 -3.80 14.88 22.31
C GLY A 41 -4.03 14.83 20.81
N ASP A 42 -3.84 15.98 20.14
CA ASP A 42 -4.01 16.13 18.69
C ASP A 42 -2.88 15.55 17.84
N GLY A 43 -1.77 15.15 18.48
CA GLY A 43 -0.61 14.59 17.81
C GLY A 43 0.27 15.63 17.09
N ALA A 44 0.13 16.92 17.38
CA ALA A 44 0.84 18.02 16.72
C ALA A 44 2.36 17.78 16.66
N ARG A 45 3.01 17.44 17.78
CA ARG A 45 4.45 17.16 17.83
C ARG A 45 4.86 16.00 16.88
N ALA A 46 4.06 14.95 16.81
CA ALA A 46 4.31 13.82 15.92
C ALA A 46 4.09 14.20 14.46
N LEU A 47 3.10 15.03 14.18
CA LEU A 47 2.82 15.55 12.84
C LEU A 47 3.95 16.46 12.37
N CYS A 48 4.38 17.43 13.17
CA CYS A 48 5.50 18.32 12.87
C CYS A 48 6.78 17.55 12.49
N LYS A 49 7.11 16.50 13.24
CA LYS A 49 8.28 15.65 12.93
C LYS A 49 8.18 14.91 11.60
N ARG A 50 6.98 14.71 11.08
CA ARG A 50 6.73 13.89 9.88
C ARG A 50 6.22 14.67 8.67
N ALA A 51 5.82 15.92 8.83
CA ALA A 51 5.17 16.72 7.79
C ALA A 51 5.95 16.70 6.47
N SER A 52 7.21 17.07 6.49
CA SER A 52 8.08 17.06 5.30
C SER A 52 8.18 15.67 4.66
N LYS A 53 8.28 14.60 5.46
CA LYS A 53 8.32 13.23 4.93
C LYS A 53 6.99 12.81 4.30
N ILE A 54 5.88 13.29 4.83
CA ILE A 54 4.55 13.06 4.28
C ILE A 54 4.43 13.80 2.95
N ASP A 55 4.84 15.08 2.90
CA ASP A 55 4.83 15.87 1.68
C ASP A 55 5.62 15.21 0.54
N HIS A 56 6.84 14.78 0.79
CA HIS A 56 7.63 14.02 -0.19
C HIS A 56 6.96 12.72 -0.67
N ARG A 57 6.16 12.06 0.17
CA ARG A 57 5.40 10.87 -0.25
C ARG A 57 4.25 11.24 -1.17
N ILE A 58 3.56 12.34 -0.87
CA ILE A 58 2.48 12.86 -1.70
C ILE A 58 3.02 13.30 -3.05
N ASP A 59 4.13 14.03 -3.09
CA ASP A 59 4.79 14.43 -4.33
C ASP A 59 5.12 13.22 -5.25
N ARG A 60 5.72 12.17 -4.69
CA ARG A 60 5.97 10.94 -5.45
C ARG A 60 4.71 10.24 -5.93
N ALA A 61 3.63 10.28 -5.14
CA ALA A 61 2.34 9.70 -5.52
C ALA A 61 1.71 10.49 -6.67
N LEU A 62 1.71 11.82 -6.60
CA LEU A 62 1.23 12.70 -7.66
C LEU A 62 2.02 12.52 -8.95
N LYS A 63 3.35 12.50 -8.88
CA LYS A 63 4.22 12.22 -10.04
C LYS A 63 3.87 10.90 -10.71
N ARG A 64 3.60 9.85 -9.94
CA ARG A 64 3.20 8.55 -10.48
C ARG A 64 1.81 8.57 -11.10
N LEU A 65 0.84 9.23 -10.45
CA LEU A 65 -0.54 9.34 -10.96
C LEU A 65 -0.60 10.11 -12.27
N ASN A 66 0.17 11.19 -12.38
CA ASN A 66 0.21 12.09 -13.55
C ASN A 66 1.18 11.65 -14.65
N ALA A 67 1.91 10.55 -14.45
CA ALA A 67 2.82 10.02 -15.44
C ALA A 67 2.10 9.44 -16.67
N GLY A 68 2.83 9.24 -17.76
CA GLY A 68 2.32 8.65 -19.00
C GLY A 68 1.89 7.18 -18.85
N ALA A 69 1.28 6.64 -19.91
CA ALA A 69 0.72 5.28 -19.93
C ALA A 69 1.76 4.16 -19.71
N GLY A 70 3.04 4.41 -19.94
CA GLY A 70 4.12 3.47 -19.64
C GLY A 70 4.31 3.22 -18.14
N GLN A 71 3.96 4.18 -17.29
CA GLN A 71 4.14 4.08 -15.85
C GLN A 71 3.02 3.26 -15.21
N ARG A 72 3.41 2.24 -14.43
CA ARG A 72 2.44 1.48 -13.62
C ARG A 72 1.82 2.37 -12.55
N GLY A 73 0.49 2.36 -12.47
CA GLY A 73 -0.26 3.14 -11.49
C GLY A 73 -0.69 4.52 -11.99
N SER A 74 -0.26 4.97 -13.16
CA SER A 74 -0.70 6.24 -13.74
C SER A 74 -2.17 6.23 -14.14
N ILE A 75 -2.77 7.42 -14.17
CA ILE A 75 -4.13 7.65 -14.68
C ILE A 75 -4.17 7.36 -16.18
N ALA A 76 -3.16 7.80 -16.95
CA ALA A 76 -3.09 7.57 -18.39
C ALA A 76 -3.10 6.08 -18.76
N ARG A 77 -2.34 5.25 -18.01
CA ARG A 77 -2.34 3.80 -18.22
C ARG A 77 -3.70 3.16 -17.91
N LEU A 78 -4.37 3.62 -16.87
CA LEU A 78 -5.69 3.09 -16.52
C LEU A 78 -6.75 3.53 -17.52
N GLN A 79 -6.68 4.76 -18.02
CA GLN A 79 -7.54 5.24 -19.10
C GLN A 79 -7.41 4.35 -20.35
N GLN A 80 -6.19 4.08 -20.79
CA GLN A 80 -5.95 3.19 -21.94
C GLN A 80 -6.55 1.80 -21.75
N ARG A 81 -6.48 1.26 -20.52
CA ARG A 81 -7.12 -0.04 -20.22
C ARG A 81 -8.64 0.01 -20.28
N VAL A 82 -9.25 1.11 -19.85
CA VAL A 82 -10.69 1.34 -20.02
C VAL A 82 -11.06 1.33 -21.50
N ASP A 83 -10.33 2.07 -22.31
CA ASP A 83 -10.59 2.19 -23.74
C ASP A 83 -10.41 0.85 -24.46
N ASN A 84 -9.37 0.09 -24.12
CA ASN A 84 -9.16 -1.25 -24.65
C ASN A 84 -10.30 -2.23 -24.27
N ALA A 85 -10.80 -2.16 -23.03
CA ALA A 85 -11.93 -3.00 -22.61
C ALA A 85 -13.21 -2.64 -23.35
N LYS A 86 -13.48 -1.35 -23.58
CA LYS A 86 -14.61 -0.88 -24.40
C LYS A 86 -14.49 -1.37 -25.84
N SER A 87 -13.32 -1.24 -26.46
CA SER A 87 -13.06 -1.68 -27.82
C SER A 87 -13.19 -3.20 -27.99
N ALA A 88 -12.89 -3.97 -26.95
CA ALA A 88 -13.04 -5.42 -26.94
C ALA A 88 -14.47 -5.90 -26.61
N GLY A 89 -15.41 -4.99 -26.34
CA GLY A 89 -16.78 -5.31 -25.95
C GLY A 89 -16.92 -5.90 -24.54
N HIS A 90 -15.91 -5.72 -23.68
CA HIS A 90 -15.91 -6.22 -22.30
C HIS A 90 -16.54 -5.20 -21.35
N SER A 91 -17.87 -5.06 -21.39
CA SER A 91 -18.63 -4.01 -20.70
C SER A 91 -18.42 -3.99 -19.18
N GLU A 92 -18.45 -5.15 -18.52
CA GLU A 92 -18.29 -5.28 -17.07
C GLU A 92 -16.87 -4.90 -16.62
N ILE A 93 -15.87 -5.29 -17.41
CA ILE A 93 -14.47 -4.92 -17.18
C ILE A 93 -14.28 -3.43 -17.41
N ALA A 94 -14.87 -2.86 -18.46
CA ALA A 94 -14.80 -1.44 -18.72
C ALA A 94 -15.41 -0.62 -17.58
N THR A 95 -16.58 -1.02 -17.08
CA THR A 95 -17.25 -0.38 -15.93
C THR A 95 -16.37 -0.42 -14.67
N TYR A 96 -15.86 -1.60 -14.30
CA TYR A 96 -14.97 -1.74 -13.15
C TYR A 96 -13.71 -0.87 -13.27
N LEU A 97 -13.08 -0.84 -14.44
CA LEU A 97 -11.89 -0.03 -14.67
C LEU A 97 -12.22 1.47 -14.67
N GLN A 98 -13.39 1.86 -15.16
CA GLN A 98 -13.87 3.24 -15.15
C GLN A 98 -14.07 3.76 -13.71
N ASP A 99 -14.66 2.96 -12.83
CA ASP A 99 -14.83 3.33 -11.42
C ASP A 99 -13.47 3.56 -10.73
N ARG A 100 -12.51 2.68 -10.99
CA ARG A 100 -11.13 2.85 -10.51
C ARG A 100 -10.46 4.10 -11.08
N LEU A 101 -10.73 4.44 -12.34
CA LEU A 101 -10.20 5.64 -12.98
C LEU A 101 -10.75 6.90 -12.32
N THR A 102 -12.05 6.94 -12.08
CA THR A 102 -12.72 8.03 -11.39
C THR A 102 -12.14 8.24 -10.00
N PHE A 103 -11.97 7.16 -9.23
CA PHE A 103 -11.33 7.21 -7.92
C PHE A 103 -9.89 7.76 -8.00
N ARG A 104 -9.07 7.33 -8.97
CA ARG A 104 -7.70 7.85 -9.10
C ARG A 104 -7.65 9.33 -9.46
N LYS A 105 -8.58 9.80 -10.27
CA LYS A 105 -8.69 11.24 -10.60
C LYS A 105 -9.05 12.05 -9.36
N SER A 106 -9.99 11.60 -8.55
CA SER A 106 -10.35 12.28 -7.30
C SER A 106 -9.21 12.25 -6.28
N LEU A 107 -8.37 11.21 -6.29
CA LEU A 107 -7.21 11.11 -5.41
C LEU A 107 -6.17 12.19 -5.71
N VAL A 108 -5.99 12.61 -6.97
CA VAL A 108 -5.08 13.72 -7.33
C VAL A 108 -5.51 14.99 -6.61
N THR A 109 -6.76 15.39 -6.75
CA THR A 109 -7.31 16.59 -6.07
C THR A 109 -7.15 16.51 -4.55
N THR A 110 -7.42 15.34 -3.98
CA THR A 110 -7.26 15.12 -2.53
C THR A 110 -5.80 15.25 -2.08
N LEU A 111 -4.85 14.74 -2.85
CA LEU A 111 -3.44 14.82 -2.52
C LEU A 111 -2.88 16.24 -2.67
N GLU A 112 -3.31 16.97 -3.70
CA GLU A 112 -2.96 18.38 -3.90
C GLU A 112 -3.47 19.24 -2.75
N GLN A 113 -4.70 18.99 -2.29
CA GLN A 113 -5.23 19.70 -1.11
C GLN A 113 -4.41 19.37 0.14
N ARG A 114 -4.07 18.11 0.35
CA ARG A 114 -3.23 17.72 1.49
C ARG A 114 -1.83 18.35 1.45
N GLN A 115 -1.25 18.58 0.29
CA GLN A 115 0.02 19.31 0.20
C GLN A 115 -0.14 20.77 0.68
N LYS A 116 -1.22 21.43 0.31
CA LYS A 116 -1.51 22.79 0.82
C LYS A 116 -1.68 22.80 2.34
N ASP A 117 -2.47 21.87 2.86
CA ASP A 117 -2.71 21.75 4.31
C ASP A 117 -1.39 21.47 5.06
N LEU A 118 -0.50 20.62 4.50
CA LEU A 118 0.80 20.33 5.10
C LEU A 118 1.74 21.54 5.10
N ALA A 119 1.71 22.38 4.07
CA ALA A 119 2.49 23.59 4.03
C ALA A 119 2.08 24.56 5.16
N GLU A 120 0.80 24.66 5.45
CA GLU A 120 0.28 25.43 6.59
C GLU A 120 0.70 24.82 7.93
N VAL A 121 0.63 23.48 8.04
CA VAL A 121 1.13 22.76 9.23
C VAL A 121 2.62 23.00 9.44
N GLU A 122 3.44 22.96 8.39
CA GLU A 122 4.88 23.21 8.52
C GLU A 122 5.19 24.64 8.98
N ASN A 123 4.44 25.62 8.52
CA ASN A 123 4.56 26.99 9.00
C ASN A 123 4.17 27.10 10.48
N TRP A 124 3.02 26.53 10.86
CA TRP A 124 2.59 26.47 12.24
C TRP A 124 3.64 25.80 13.15
N CYS A 125 4.25 24.70 12.68
CA CYS A 125 5.29 24.00 13.43
C CYS A 125 6.54 24.86 13.68
N LYS A 126 6.92 25.72 12.74
CA LYS A 126 8.04 26.66 12.92
C LYS A 126 7.75 27.68 14.02
N ASP A 127 6.53 28.21 14.04
CA ASP A 127 6.11 29.23 14.98
C ASP A 127 5.87 28.67 16.40
N HIS A 128 5.66 27.34 16.52
CA HIS A 128 5.31 26.67 17.77
C HIS A 128 6.37 25.63 18.21
N ASN A 129 7.64 25.88 17.97
CA ASN A 129 8.76 25.02 18.39
C ASN A 129 8.54 23.52 18.07
N GLY A 130 8.03 23.21 16.87
CA GLY A 130 7.76 21.83 16.48
C GLY A 130 6.59 21.17 17.19
N GLY A 131 5.61 21.95 17.65
CA GLY A 131 4.44 21.48 18.38
C GLY A 131 4.71 21.18 19.86
N ALA A 132 5.73 21.79 20.43
CA ALA A 132 5.92 21.81 21.87
C ALA A 132 5.03 22.91 22.46
N SER A 133 3.92 22.52 23.07
CA SER A 133 3.11 23.37 23.95
C SER A 133 3.68 23.39 25.33
#